data_94a36d401e4b3bc9ed3ea617d2ce6808
#
_entry.id   94a36d401e4b3bc9ed3ea617d2ce6808
#
_cell.length_a   1.000
_cell.length_b   1.000
_cell.length_c   1.000
_cell.angle_alpha   90.00
_cell.angle_beta   90.00
_cell.angle_gamma   90.00
#
_symmetry.space_group_name_H-M   'P 1'
#
loop_
_entity.id
_entity.type
_entity.pdbx_description
1 polymer ?
#
loop_
_entity_poly.entity_id
_entity_poly.type
_entity_poly.pdbx_seq_one_letter_code
_entity_poly.pdbx_strand_id
1 'polypeptide(L)'
;MSCITKIKSALGSMTATEQMIGRYILEHRHEVLDMNTVELGFASGTSGAAWTRFAKKMGYKGLPALKLDLAQDRTDEEMPEVDLFLDPKDCLSKLIHKTQSILEQNLRQTYELMDETDLAQAIDWMACAHRLF
;
A
#
# COMPACT_ATOMS: atom_id res chain seq x y z
N MET A 1 -3.94 -10.11 -1.16
CA MET A 1 -2.54 -9.85 -0.69
C MET A 1 -1.91 -8.92 -1.72
N SER A 2 -1.55 -7.75 -1.28
CA SER A 2 -0.98 -6.67 -2.09
C SER A 2 0.33 -7.08 -2.77
N CYS A 3 0.61 -6.55 -3.98
CA CYS A 3 1.87 -6.76 -4.69
C CYS A 3 3.07 -6.42 -3.80
N ILE A 4 2.98 -5.33 -3.08
CA ILE A 4 4.01 -4.82 -2.17
C ILE A 4 4.25 -5.76 -1.01
N THR A 5 3.20 -6.27 -0.38
CA THR A 5 3.31 -7.24 0.71
C THR A 5 3.97 -8.54 0.24
N LYS A 6 3.62 -9.01 -0.95
CA LYS A 6 4.28 -10.19 -1.57
C LYS A 6 5.76 -9.96 -1.80
N ILE A 7 6.15 -8.78 -2.32
CA ILE A 7 7.55 -8.43 -2.56
C ILE A 7 8.31 -8.34 -1.23
N LYS A 8 7.78 -7.64 -0.24
CA LYS A 8 8.42 -7.51 1.09
C LYS A 8 8.66 -8.88 1.75
N SER A 9 7.66 -9.75 1.73
CA SER A 9 7.78 -11.09 2.33
C SER A 9 8.76 -12.02 1.62
N ALA A 10 8.91 -11.87 0.31
CA ALA A 10 9.77 -12.71 -0.51
C ALA A 10 11.23 -12.21 -0.61
N LEU A 11 11.52 -10.95 -0.24
CA LEU A 11 12.85 -10.33 -0.39
C LEU A 11 14.00 -11.17 0.18
N GLY A 12 13.79 -11.81 1.32
CA GLY A 12 14.81 -12.63 1.99
C GLY A 12 15.19 -13.92 1.24
N SER A 13 14.31 -14.40 0.36
CA SER A 13 14.51 -15.62 -0.44
C SER A 13 14.85 -15.36 -1.91
N MET A 14 15.02 -14.09 -2.28
CA MET A 14 15.30 -13.67 -3.64
C MET A 14 16.79 -13.67 -3.97
N THR A 15 17.12 -13.88 -5.24
CA THR A 15 18.49 -13.68 -5.75
C THR A 15 18.88 -12.20 -5.70
N ALA A 16 20.20 -11.90 -5.77
CA ALA A 16 20.69 -10.52 -5.72
C ALA A 16 20.01 -9.62 -6.77
N THR A 17 19.84 -10.09 -8.01
CA THR A 17 19.16 -9.35 -9.08
C THR A 17 17.68 -9.12 -8.76
N GLU A 18 17.00 -10.11 -8.22
CA GLU A 18 15.59 -10.00 -7.83
C GLU A 18 15.40 -9.05 -6.64
N GLN A 19 16.33 -9.06 -5.70
CA GLN A 19 16.35 -8.10 -4.58
C GLN A 19 16.54 -6.66 -5.07
N MET A 20 17.41 -6.44 -6.07
CA MET A 20 17.57 -5.11 -6.69
C MET A 20 16.24 -4.63 -7.30
N ILE A 21 15.57 -5.49 -8.07
CA ILE A 21 14.27 -5.18 -8.67
C ILE A 21 13.22 -4.93 -7.58
N GLY A 22 13.13 -5.81 -6.59
CA GLY A 22 12.18 -5.68 -5.49
C GLY A 22 12.35 -4.39 -4.70
N ARG A 23 13.59 -4.02 -4.35
CA ARG A 23 13.90 -2.75 -3.67
C ARG A 23 13.55 -1.55 -4.54
N TYR A 24 13.91 -1.60 -5.83
CA TYR A 24 13.56 -0.52 -6.77
C TYR A 24 12.05 -0.29 -6.86
N ILE A 25 11.24 -1.37 -6.91
CA ILE A 25 9.78 -1.25 -6.87
C ILE A 25 9.29 -0.59 -5.58
N LEU A 26 9.87 -0.94 -4.43
CA LEU A 26 9.46 -0.40 -3.14
C LEU A 26 9.81 1.09 -2.98
N GLU A 27 10.92 1.53 -3.56
CA GLU A 27 11.44 2.90 -3.46
C GLU A 27 10.84 3.84 -4.53
N HIS A 28 10.57 3.31 -5.74
CA HIS A 28 10.21 4.10 -6.94
C HIS A 28 8.90 3.65 -7.57
N ARG A 29 7.86 3.41 -6.77
CA ARG A 29 6.57 2.87 -7.22
C ARG A 29 5.95 3.61 -8.41
N HIS A 30 5.97 4.94 -8.36
CA HIS A 30 5.38 5.78 -9.41
C HIS A 30 6.13 5.65 -10.72
N GLU A 31 7.45 5.73 -10.67
CA GLU A 31 8.31 5.66 -11.84
C GLU A 31 8.16 4.30 -12.54
N VAL A 32 8.03 3.21 -11.76
CA VAL A 32 7.84 1.86 -12.30
C VAL A 32 6.58 1.76 -13.17
N LEU A 33 5.51 2.48 -12.84
CA LEU A 33 4.26 2.45 -13.61
C LEU A 33 4.42 3.07 -15.00
N ASP A 34 5.19 4.13 -15.12
CA ASP A 34 5.34 4.92 -16.34
C ASP A 34 6.45 4.39 -17.26
N MET A 35 7.51 3.77 -16.71
CA MET A 35 8.67 3.29 -17.46
C MET A 35 8.39 2.01 -18.25
N ASN A 36 8.98 1.88 -19.43
CA ASN A 36 8.96 0.62 -20.18
C ASN A 36 9.98 -0.41 -19.63
N THR A 37 9.96 -1.63 -20.16
CA THR A 37 10.80 -2.75 -19.69
C THR A 37 12.29 -2.45 -19.80
N VAL A 38 12.71 -1.71 -20.86
CA VAL A 38 14.11 -1.36 -21.11
C VAL A 38 14.58 -0.29 -20.13
N GLU A 39 13.75 0.72 -19.92
CA GLU A 39 14.01 1.82 -18.97
C GLU A 39 14.12 1.29 -17.55
N LEU A 40 13.22 0.40 -17.15
CA LEU A 40 13.26 -0.26 -15.83
C LEU A 40 14.53 -1.09 -15.64
N GLY A 41 14.96 -1.80 -16.67
CA GLY A 41 16.23 -2.53 -16.65
C GLY A 41 17.41 -1.61 -16.41
N PHE A 42 17.45 -0.49 -17.12
CA PHE A 42 18.51 0.51 -17.00
C PHE A 42 18.51 1.20 -15.64
N ALA A 43 17.35 1.68 -15.18
CA ALA A 43 17.18 2.41 -13.92
C ALA A 43 17.50 1.55 -12.68
N SER A 44 17.15 0.26 -12.71
CA SER A 44 17.41 -0.68 -11.61
C SER A 44 18.80 -1.35 -11.67
N GLY A 45 19.62 -1.04 -12.66
CA GLY A 45 20.92 -1.71 -12.88
C GLY A 45 20.78 -3.19 -13.25
N THR A 46 19.67 -3.59 -13.85
CA THR A 46 19.36 -4.96 -14.26
C THR A 46 19.03 -5.02 -15.76
N SER A 47 18.36 -6.07 -16.23
CA SER A 47 17.91 -6.17 -17.62
C SER A 47 16.39 -6.25 -17.70
N GLY A 48 15.80 -5.81 -18.81
CA GLY A 48 14.37 -5.94 -19.06
C GLY A 48 13.88 -7.41 -19.00
N ALA A 49 14.71 -8.36 -19.41
CA ALA A 49 14.43 -9.79 -19.28
C ALA A 49 14.36 -10.23 -17.81
N ALA A 50 15.19 -9.64 -16.94
CA ALA A 50 15.15 -9.91 -15.49
C ALA A 50 13.83 -9.43 -14.88
N TRP A 51 13.32 -8.27 -15.27
CA TRP A 51 12.01 -7.75 -14.85
C TRP A 51 10.85 -8.66 -15.26
N THR A 52 10.89 -9.18 -16.49
CA THR A 52 9.86 -10.12 -16.96
C THR A 52 9.89 -11.43 -16.18
N ARG A 53 11.09 -11.95 -15.89
CA ARG A 53 11.25 -13.16 -15.06
C ARG A 53 10.82 -12.93 -13.62
N PHE A 54 11.18 -11.78 -13.05
CA PHE A 54 10.74 -11.37 -11.72
C PHE A 54 9.21 -11.35 -11.62
N ALA A 55 8.52 -10.69 -12.56
CA ALA A 55 7.07 -10.67 -12.58
C ALA A 55 6.45 -12.07 -12.62
N LYS A 56 6.98 -12.97 -13.46
CA LYS A 56 6.52 -14.37 -13.53
C LYS A 56 6.77 -15.13 -12.22
N LYS A 57 7.92 -14.94 -11.59
CA LYS A 57 8.23 -15.56 -10.30
C LYS A 57 7.29 -15.10 -9.18
N MET A 58 6.86 -13.83 -9.21
CA MET A 58 5.87 -13.27 -8.29
C MET A 58 4.44 -13.72 -8.58
N GLY A 59 4.23 -14.59 -9.58
CA GLY A 59 2.93 -15.15 -9.93
C GLY A 59 2.13 -14.34 -10.95
N TYR A 60 2.73 -13.34 -11.59
CA TYR A 60 2.08 -12.55 -12.64
C TYR A 60 2.34 -13.12 -14.03
N LYS A 61 1.41 -12.91 -14.96
CA LYS A 61 1.58 -13.34 -16.37
C LYS A 61 2.75 -12.62 -17.06
N GLY A 62 3.18 -11.48 -16.53
CA GLY A 62 4.28 -10.66 -17.05
C GLY A 62 4.32 -9.28 -16.37
N LEU A 63 5.22 -8.43 -16.83
CA LEU A 63 5.40 -7.09 -16.28
C LEU A 63 4.14 -6.20 -16.34
N PRO A 64 3.31 -6.22 -17.42
CA PRO A 64 2.08 -5.44 -17.42
C PRO A 64 1.09 -5.84 -16.33
N ALA A 65 0.97 -7.13 -16.03
CA ALA A 65 0.11 -7.62 -14.97
C ALA A 65 0.62 -7.22 -13.58
N LEU A 66 1.94 -7.26 -13.36
CA LEU A 66 2.56 -6.76 -12.14
C LEU A 66 2.32 -5.26 -11.95
N LYS A 67 2.48 -4.46 -13.02
CA LYS A 67 2.20 -3.02 -12.99
C LYS A 67 0.74 -2.72 -12.67
N LEU A 68 -0.19 -3.49 -13.23
CA LEU A 68 -1.62 -3.32 -12.96
C LEU A 68 -1.93 -3.55 -11.48
N ASP A 69 -1.41 -4.63 -10.89
CA ASP A 69 -1.58 -4.94 -9.47
C ASP A 69 -0.90 -3.87 -8.59
N LEU A 70 0.30 -3.43 -8.98
CA LEU A 70 1.00 -2.34 -8.31
C LEU A 70 0.24 -1.00 -8.36
N ALA A 71 -0.46 -0.73 -9.47
CA ALA A 71 -1.32 0.44 -9.60
C ALA A 71 -2.59 0.33 -8.74
N GLN A 72 -3.14 -0.86 -8.57
CA GLN A 72 -4.28 -1.13 -7.69
C GLN A 72 -3.88 -1.00 -6.21
N ASP A 73 -2.66 -1.42 -5.85
CA ASP A 73 -2.11 -1.22 -4.50
C ASP A 73 -2.00 0.26 -4.11
N ARG A 74 -2.03 1.19 -5.07
CA ARG A 74 -2.07 2.64 -4.80
C ARG A 74 -3.34 3.08 -4.09
N THR A 75 -4.45 2.40 -4.29
CA THR A 75 -5.73 2.76 -3.68
C THR A 75 -5.82 2.38 -2.20
N ASP A 76 -5.01 1.40 -1.75
CA ASP A 76 -5.10 0.89 -0.38
C ASP A 76 -3.98 1.40 0.56
N GLU A 77 -2.82 1.79 0.03
CA GLU A 77 -1.68 2.24 0.85
C GLU A 77 -1.20 3.68 0.60
N GLU A 78 -1.62 4.30 -0.50
CA GLU A 78 -1.35 5.72 -0.75
C GLU A 78 -2.51 6.61 -0.29
N MET A 79 -2.82 6.58 0.97
CA MET A 79 -2.90 7.86 1.64
C MET A 79 -1.44 8.36 1.67
N PRO A 80 -1.11 9.52 1.08
CA PRO A 80 0.20 10.10 1.26
C PRO A 80 0.51 10.00 2.74
N GLU A 81 1.79 9.76 3.12
CA GLU A 81 2.23 10.19 4.46
C GLU A 81 1.79 11.65 4.54
N VAL A 82 0.56 11.82 4.98
CA VAL A 82 0.04 13.14 5.22
C VAL A 82 0.98 13.61 6.28
N ASP A 83 1.79 14.59 5.93
CA ASP A 83 2.57 15.32 6.91
C ASP A 83 1.55 15.76 7.97
N LEU A 84 1.41 14.90 8.99
CA LEU A 84 0.41 15.03 10.06
C LEU A 84 0.69 16.25 10.93
N PHE A 85 1.86 16.87 10.71
CA PHE A 85 2.22 18.10 11.37
C PHE A 85 1.49 19.28 10.71
N LEU A 86 0.58 19.86 11.45
CA LEU A 86 -0.06 21.11 11.09
C LEU A 86 1.02 22.22 11.19
N ASP A 87 1.49 22.71 10.05
CA ASP A 87 2.41 23.85 10.01
C ASP A 87 1.57 25.14 10.08
N PRO A 88 1.88 26.08 11.01
CA PRO A 88 1.22 27.38 11.08
C PRO A 88 1.30 28.20 9.77
N LYS A 89 2.20 27.81 8.85
CA LYS A 89 2.37 28.42 7.53
C LYS A 89 1.52 27.79 6.42
N ASP A 90 0.84 26.67 6.71
CA ASP A 90 -0.02 26.02 5.73
C ASP A 90 -1.22 26.93 5.40
N CYS A 91 -1.56 27.03 4.12
CA CYS A 91 -2.77 27.74 3.71
C CYS A 91 -4.02 26.96 4.16
N LEU A 92 -5.14 27.66 4.33
CA LEU A 92 -6.39 27.09 4.83
C LEU A 92 -6.85 25.85 4.04
N SER A 93 -6.72 25.86 2.71
CA SER A 93 -7.06 24.71 1.86
C SER A 93 -6.22 23.48 2.21
N LYS A 94 -4.92 23.66 2.44
CA LYS A 94 -4.01 22.56 2.80
C LYS A 94 -4.30 22.02 4.20
N LEU A 95 -4.66 22.90 5.15
CA LEU A 95 -5.11 22.50 6.49
C LEU A 95 -6.39 21.64 6.44
N ILE A 96 -7.37 22.03 5.64
CA ILE A 96 -8.61 21.29 5.45
C ILE A 96 -8.31 19.88 4.92
N HIS A 97 -7.48 19.77 3.86
CA HIS A 97 -7.11 18.48 3.30
C HIS A 97 -6.33 17.60 4.29
N LYS A 98 -5.38 18.18 5.03
CA LYS A 98 -4.64 17.45 6.08
C LYS A 98 -5.58 16.92 7.16
N THR A 99 -6.49 17.76 7.65
CA THR A 99 -7.45 17.36 8.69
C THR A 99 -8.39 16.27 8.20
N GLN A 100 -8.90 16.37 6.97
CA GLN A 100 -9.75 15.34 6.37
C GLN A 100 -8.99 14.00 6.29
N SER A 101 -7.76 14.01 5.78
CA SER A 101 -6.95 12.80 5.66
C SER A 101 -6.65 12.15 7.01
N ILE A 102 -6.39 12.95 8.05
CA ILE A 102 -6.19 12.46 9.42
C ILE A 102 -7.46 11.75 9.93
N LEU A 103 -8.62 12.36 9.74
CA LEU A 103 -9.90 11.79 10.17
C LEU A 103 -10.22 10.49 9.43
N GLU A 104 -10.02 10.46 8.11
CA GLU A 104 -10.23 9.26 7.30
C GLU A 104 -9.32 8.11 7.72
N GLN A 105 -8.05 8.39 7.98
CA GLN A 105 -7.08 7.41 8.47
C GLN A 105 -7.45 6.87 9.85
N ASN A 106 -7.82 7.74 10.79
CA ASN A 106 -8.24 7.34 12.13
C ASN A 106 -9.50 6.48 12.10
N LEU A 107 -10.48 6.83 11.28
CA LEU A 107 -11.69 6.03 11.09
C LEU A 107 -11.35 4.65 10.53
N ARG A 108 -10.54 4.57 9.46
CA ARG A 108 -10.13 3.31 8.87
C ARG A 108 -9.44 2.41 9.89
N GLN A 109 -8.45 2.94 10.63
CA GLN A 109 -7.75 2.20 11.68
C GLN A 109 -8.68 1.72 12.79
N THR A 110 -9.66 2.53 13.17
CA THR A 110 -10.67 2.16 14.16
C THR A 110 -11.48 0.96 13.68
N TYR A 111 -11.96 0.99 12.43
CA TYR A 111 -12.71 -0.14 11.86
C TYR A 111 -11.87 -1.41 11.69
N GLU A 112 -10.59 -1.28 11.34
CA GLU A 112 -9.66 -2.43 11.24
C GLU A 112 -9.39 -3.11 12.59
N LEU A 113 -9.48 -2.36 13.69
CA LEU A 113 -9.32 -2.87 15.05
C LEU A 113 -10.63 -3.44 15.64
N MET A 114 -11.77 -3.22 14.99
CA MET A 114 -13.05 -3.76 15.44
C MET A 114 -13.15 -5.24 15.12
N ASP A 115 -13.37 -6.06 16.14
CA ASP A 115 -13.71 -7.46 15.97
C ASP A 115 -15.24 -7.60 15.84
N GLU A 116 -15.70 -8.24 14.75
CA GLU A 116 -17.13 -8.45 14.50
C GLU A 116 -17.79 -9.27 15.60
N THR A 117 -17.07 -10.22 16.20
CA THR A 117 -17.58 -11.06 17.28
C THR A 117 -17.81 -10.26 18.55
N ASP A 118 -16.85 -9.43 18.93
CA ASP A 118 -16.95 -8.55 20.09
C ASP A 118 -18.05 -7.52 19.92
N LEU A 119 -18.20 -6.98 18.72
CA LEU A 119 -19.25 -6.03 18.39
C LEU A 119 -20.65 -6.66 18.47
N ALA A 120 -20.83 -7.87 17.92
CA ALA A 120 -22.08 -8.62 18.01
C ALA A 120 -22.45 -8.90 19.46
N GLN A 121 -21.48 -9.32 20.27
CA GLN A 121 -21.69 -9.59 21.70
C GLN A 121 -22.08 -8.31 22.47
N ALA A 122 -21.44 -7.18 22.16
CA ALA A 122 -21.80 -5.88 22.75
C ALA A 122 -23.23 -5.45 22.39
N ILE A 123 -23.65 -5.67 21.15
CA ILE A 123 -25.02 -5.38 20.69
C ILE A 123 -26.01 -6.25 21.44
N ASP A 124 -25.76 -7.55 21.61
CA ASP A 124 -26.64 -8.46 22.34
C ASP A 124 -26.75 -8.05 23.82
N TRP A 125 -25.67 -7.66 24.46
CA TRP A 125 -25.71 -7.16 25.82
C TRP A 125 -26.53 -5.88 25.94
N MET A 126 -26.37 -4.93 25.01
CA MET A 126 -27.17 -3.70 25.00
C MET A 126 -28.66 -3.98 24.76
N ALA A 127 -28.98 -4.92 23.86
CA ALA A 127 -30.37 -5.29 23.56
C ALA A 127 -31.06 -5.97 24.77
N CYS A 128 -30.33 -6.74 25.56
CA CYS A 128 -30.82 -7.43 26.75
C CYS A 128 -30.83 -6.55 28.01
N ALA A 129 -30.17 -5.38 27.99
CA ALA A 129 -30.05 -4.50 29.14
C ALA A 129 -31.40 -3.78 29.43
N HIS A 130 -31.87 -3.83 30.69
CA HIS A 130 -33.07 -3.11 31.12
C HIS A 130 -32.84 -1.59 31.22
N ARG A 131 -31.61 -1.14 31.31
CA ARG A 131 -31.22 0.28 31.37
C ARG A 131 -29.88 0.46 30.70
N LEU A 132 -29.78 1.44 29.80
CA LEU A 132 -28.56 2.00 29.25
C LEU A 132 -28.38 3.38 29.90
N PHE A 133 -27.24 3.59 30.56
CA PHE A 133 -26.92 4.87 31.19
C PHE A 133 -26.09 5.73 30.23
#